data_597b4c471fac7d3cab6a0db78a4b9169
#
_entry.id   597b4c471fac7d3cab6a0db78a4b9169
#
_cell.length_a   1.000
_cell.length_b   1.000
_cell.length_c   1.000
_cell.angle_alpha   90.00
_cell.angle_beta   90.00
_cell.angle_gamma   90.00
#
_symmetry.space_group_name_H-M   'P 1'
#
loop_
_entity.id
_entity.type
_entity.pdbx_description
1 polymer ?
#
loop_
_entity_poly.entity_id
_entity_poly.type
_entity_poly.pdbx_seq_one_letter_code
_entity_poly.pdbx_strand_id
1 'polypeptide(L)'
;MDQERRVIVGMKHRVMMVALLALITSPVCAAKLSGAPRIVDGNTIEIEQTKIRLSGIDAPETDQICLDAHGRKWACGVAARDELIKHSNGRTWDCHTTGVDEYRRSLGSCFIEGEDVNAWMVRSGWALSSGPSSHTYAIYELVASTGYAGLWSGAFIAPWDWRRRNKKTIIVGASSIPIDAQELLLGSALLSDPPSPECLIKGTVDLNGERIYHLPGQLSYGEIDMTKKPGERWLCSEAEAEAIGWRKAAR
;
A
#
# COMPACT_ATOMS: atom_id res chain seq x y z
N MET A 1 -58.67 -46.93 62.19
CA MET A 1 -58.64 -45.48 62.43
C MET A 1 -57.23 -45.04 62.29
N ASP A 2 -56.93 -44.63 61.11
CA ASP A 2 -55.59 -44.06 60.85
C ASP A 2 -55.68 -43.06 59.71
N GLN A 3 -55.21 -41.84 59.99
CA GLN A 3 -55.32 -40.72 59.05
C GLN A 3 -54.07 -40.63 58.20
N GLU A 4 -54.20 -40.89 56.89
CA GLU A 4 -53.15 -40.60 55.94
C GLU A 4 -52.98 -39.08 55.76
N ARG A 5 -51.82 -38.56 56.12
CA ARG A 5 -51.36 -37.23 55.75
C ARG A 5 -50.75 -37.22 54.37
N ARG A 6 -51.44 -36.58 53.44
CA ARG A 6 -50.86 -36.29 52.12
C ARG A 6 -49.91 -35.12 52.20
N VAL A 7 -48.64 -35.34 51.95
CA VAL A 7 -47.60 -34.33 51.74
C VAL A 7 -47.65 -33.83 50.30
N ILE A 8 -48.07 -32.57 50.11
CA ILE A 8 -48.02 -31.93 48.81
C ILE A 8 -46.64 -31.33 48.65
N VAL A 9 -45.81 -31.93 47.80
CA VAL A 9 -44.52 -31.38 47.39
C VAL A 9 -44.74 -30.34 46.28
N GLY A 10 -44.61 -29.09 46.66
CA GLY A 10 -44.67 -27.94 45.70
C GLY A 10 -43.45 -27.87 44.82
N MET A 11 -43.62 -28.27 43.59
CA MET A 11 -42.57 -28.16 42.54
C MET A 11 -42.54 -26.74 41.99
N LYS A 12 -41.58 -25.93 42.45
CA LYS A 12 -41.34 -24.58 41.92
C LYS A 12 -40.70 -24.69 40.53
N HIS A 13 -41.45 -24.45 39.47
CA HIS A 13 -40.94 -24.28 38.11
C HIS A 13 -40.13 -22.97 38.06
N ARG A 14 -38.80 -23.11 38.01
CA ARG A 14 -37.93 -21.99 37.61
C ARG A 14 -37.98 -21.90 36.10
N VAL A 15 -38.71 -20.93 35.58
CA VAL A 15 -38.66 -20.54 34.16
C VAL A 15 -37.30 -19.88 33.95
N MET A 16 -36.39 -20.59 33.32
CA MET A 16 -35.08 -20.08 32.88
C MET A 16 -35.30 -19.32 31.58
N MET A 17 -35.39 -18.01 31.67
CA MET A 17 -35.50 -17.11 30.53
C MET A 17 -34.13 -17.06 29.82
N VAL A 18 -33.96 -17.85 28.74
CA VAL A 18 -32.79 -17.80 27.87
C VAL A 18 -32.93 -16.55 27.01
N ALA A 19 -32.20 -15.49 27.35
CA ALA A 19 -32.07 -14.32 26.50
C ALA A 19 -31.24 -14.69 25.28
N LEU A 20 -31.90 -14.86 24.14
CA LEU A 20 -31.27 -15.07 22.82
C LEU A 20 -30.65 -13.75 22.39
N LEU A 21 -29.34 -13.59 22.60
CA LEU A 21 -28.58 -12.44 22.14
C LEU A 21 -28.45 -12.56 20.61
N ALA A 22 -29.36 -11.94 19.86
CA ALA A 22 -29.26 -11.84 18.42
C ALA A 22 -28.03 -10.98 18.06
N LEU A 23 -26.95 -11.61 17.62
CA LEU A 23 -25.83 -10.96 16.96
C LEU A 23 -26.35 -10.27 15.68
N ILE A 24 -26.59 -8.98 15.76
CA ILE A 24 -26.89 -8.16 14.60
C ILE A 24 -25.60 -8.01 13.79
N THR A 25 -25.35 -8.95 12.89
CA THR A 25 -24.33 -8.77 11.84
C THR A 25 -24.86 -7.73 10.86
N SER A 26 -24.45 -6.48 11.05
CA SER A 26 -24.72 -5.44 10.06
C SER A 26 -24.08 -5.86 8.74
N PRO A 27 -24.83 -5.91 7.62
CA PRO A 27 -24.22 -6.17 6.32
C PRO A 27 -23.21 -5.05 6.05
N VAL A 28 -21.97 -5.42 5.68
CA VAL A 28 -21.00 -4.47 5.13
C VAL A 28 -21.59 -3.97 3.82
N CYS A 29 -22.20 -2.80 3.87
CA CYS A 29 -22.82 -2.18 2.70
C CYS A 29 -21.69 -1.73 1.78
N ALA A 30 -21.58 -2.30 0.59
CA ALA A 30 -20.73 -1.78 -0.47
C ALA A 30 -21.17 -0.34 -0.77
N ALA A 31 -20.31 0.63 -0.46
CA ALA A 31 -20.60 2.02 -0.76
C ALA A 31 -20.09 2.34 -2.18
N LYS A 32 -20.91 3.07 -2.95
CA LYS A 32 -20.52 3.62 -4.24
C LYS A 32 -20.07 5.07 -4.02
N LEU A 33 -18.87 5.40 -4.46
CA LEU A 33 -18.31 6.76 -4.47
C LEU A 33 -18.06 7.17 -5.91
N SER A 34 -18.46 8.38 -6.30
CA SER A 34 -18.26 8.89 -7.65
C SER A 34 -17.70 10.32 -7.59
N GLY A 35 -16.67 10.60 -8.37
CA GLY A 35 -16.05 11.93 -8.41
C GLY A 35 -14.70 11.91 -9.14
N ALA A 36 -14.16 13.10 -9.45
CA ALA A 36 -12.81 13.24 -9.96
C ALA A 36 -11.80 13.03 -8.80
N PRO A 37 -10.93 12.02 -8.86
CA PRO A 37 -10.05 11.73 -7.75
C PRO A 37 -8.82 12.66 -7.73
N ARG A 38 -8.30 12.89 -6.53
CA ARG A 38 -6.92 13.26 -6.32
C ARG A 38 -6.09 11.98 -6.23
N ILE A 39 -5.14 11.80 -7.13
CA ILE A 39 -4.23 10.65 -7.12
C ILE A 39 -3.14 10.89 -6.08
N VAL A 40 -3.00 9.98 -5.12
CA VAL A 40 -1.99 10.05 -4.05
C VAL A 40 -0.72 9.32 -4.45
N ASP A 41 -0.88 8.07 -4.89
CA ASP A 41 0.17 7.19 -5.43
C ASP A 41 -0.42 6.23 -6.47
N GLY A 42 0.34 5.24 -6.92
CA GLY A 42 -0.10 4.32 -7.98
C GLY A 42 -1.27 3.40 -7.62
N ASN A 43 -1.69 3.32 -6.36
CA ASN A 43 -2.82 2.51 -5.92
C ASN A 43 -3.66 3.15 -4.79
N THR A 44 -3.44 4.42 -4.51
CA THR A 44 -4.20 5.19 -3.51
C THR A 44 -4.72 6.48 -4.12
N ILE A 45 -6.02 6.68 -4.03
CA ILE A 45 -6.71 7.88 -4.52
C ILE A 45 -7.56 8.48 -3.41
N GLU A 46 -8.02 9.71 -3.62
CA GLU A 46 -8.97 10.38 -2.74
C GLU A 46 -10.07 11.00 -3.57
N ILE A 47 -11.32 10.61 -3.28
CA ILE A 47 -12.53 11.23 -3.83
C ILE A 47 -13.19 11.97 -2.67
N GLU A 48 -13.40 13.28 -2.83
CA GLU A 48 -13.84 14.18 -1.76
C GLU A 48 -12.86 14.12 -0.57
N GLN A 49 -13.23 13.49 0.54
CA GLN A 49 -12.37 13.30 1.74
C GLN A 49 -12.14 11.81 2.03
N THR A 50 -12.55 10.93 1.12
CA THR A 50 -12.43 9.48 1.30
C THR A 50 -11.21 8.96 0.57
N LYS A 51 -10.23 8.48 1.33
CA LYS A 51 -9.08 7.75 0.76
C LYS A 51 -9.50 6.34 0.37
N ILE A 52 -9.21 5.96 -0.86
CA ILE A 52 -9.52 4.64 -1.43
C ILE A 52 -8.21 3.99 -1.86
N ARG A 53 -7.94 2.79 -1.33
CA ARG A 53 -6.89 1.90 -1.82
C ARG A 53 -7.48 0.99 -2.89
N LEU A 54 -6.90 0.98 -4.08
CA LEU A 54 -7.31 0.09 -5.16
C LEU A 54 -7.06 -1.37 -4.76
N SER A 55 -8.13 -2.16 -4.69
CA SER A 55 -8.10 -3.53 -4.19
C SER A 55 -7.48 -4.50 -5.19
N GLY A 56 -6.80 -5.54 -4.68
CA GLY A 56 -6.25 -6.62 -5.51
C GLY A 56 -4.98 -6.27 -6.26
N ILE A 57 -4.46 -5.06 -6.09
CA ILE A 57 -3.23 -4.59 -6.72
C ILE A 57 -2.29 -3.93 -5.71
N ASP A 58 -1.00 -3.86 -6.05
CA ASP A 58 0.00 -3.11 -5.30
C ASP A 58 0.95 -2.42 -6.29
N ALA A 59 1.01 -1.10 -6.22
CA ALA A 59 1.88 -0.28 -7.06
C ALA A 59 3.17 0.08 -6.32
N PRO A 60 4.26 0.40 -7.02
CA PRO A 60 5.47 0.88 -6.39
C PRO A 60 5.21 2.08 -5.49
N GLU A 61 5.88 2.08 -4.35
CA GLU A 61 5.87 3.21 -3.43
C GLU A 61 6.46 4.46 -4.10
N THR A 62 5.98 5.65 -3.77
CA THR A 62 6.46 6.89 -4.40
C THR A 62 7.97 7.12 -4.22
N ASP A 63 8.57 6.52 -3.17
CA ASP A 63 10.02 6.52 -2.94
C ASP A 63 10.74 5.32 -3.58
N GLN A 64 10.03 4.46 -4.31
CA GLN A 64 10.61 3.27 -4.89
C GLN A 64 11.41 3.59 -6.14
N ILE A 65 12.63 3.02 -6.18
CA ILE A 65 13.54 3.10 -7.32
C ILE A 65 13.56 1.74 -8.01
N CYS A 66 13.55 1.76 -9.33
CA CYS A 66 13.68 0.61 -10.20
C CYS A 66 14.90 0.79 -11.13
N LEU A 67 15.27 -0.26 -11.87
CA LEU A 67 16.25 -0.19 -12.95
C LEU A 67 15.52 -0.27 -14.29
N ASP A 68 15.95 0.51 -15.27
CA ASP A 68 15.48 0.39 -16.65
C ASP A 68 16.16 -0.78 -17.38
N ALA A 69 15.83 -1.01 -18.64
CA ALA A 69 16.44 -2.06 -19.48
C ALA A 69 17.97 -1.93 -19.64
N HIS A 70 18.55 -0.78 -19.31
CA HIS A 70 19.98 -0.49 -19.34
C HIS A 70 20.63 -0.51 -17.95
N GLY A 71 19.89 -0.91 -16.91
CA GLY A 71 20.37 -0.93 -15.52
C GLY A 71 20.44 0.45 -14.86
N ARG A 72 19.88 1.51 -15.46
CA ARG A 72 19.88 2.86 -14.89
C ARG A 72 18.72 3.01 -13.90
N LYS A 73 18.99 3.67 -12.78
CA LYS A 73 17.96 3.97 -11.76
C LYS A 73 16.93 4.97 -12.26
N TRP A 74 15.66 4.74 -11.91
CA TRP A 74 14.56 5.67 -12.16
C TRP A 74 13.50 5.57 -11.07
N ALA A 75 12.76 6.65 -10.85
CA ALA A 75 11.72 6.75 -9.81
C ALA A 75 10.41 6.09 -10.27
N CYS A 76 10.35 4.76 -10.20
CA CYS A 76 9.22 4.00 -10.73
C CYS A 76 7.92 4.22 -9.98
N GLY A 77 7.97 4.52 -8.69
CA GLY A 77 6.77 4.85 -7.93
C GLY A 77 6.15 6.19 -8.32
N VAL A 78 7.00 7.18 -8.60
CA VAL A 78 6.55 8.47 -9.16
C VAL A 78 5.95 8.25 -10.54
N ALA A 79 6.62 7.48 -11.40
CA ALA A 79 6.13 7.19 -12.74
C ALA A 79 4.78 6.45 -12.73
N ALA A 80 4.60 5.46 -11.86
CA ALA A 80 3.32 4.75 -11.72
C ALA A 80 2.17 5.70 -11.31
N ARG A 81 2.43 6.62 -10.37
CA ARG A 81 1.47 7.67 -10.00
C ARG A 81 1.16 8.59 -11.18
N ASP A 82 2.18 9.05 -11.87
CA ASP A 82 2.03 10.03 -12.95
C ASP A 82 1.31 9.44 -14.16
N GLU A 83 1.56 8.17 -14.49
CA GLU A 83 0.80 7.46 -15.52
C GLU A 83 -0.67 7.27 -15.11
N LEU A 84 -0.96 7.03 -13.84
CA LEU A 84 -2.34 6.98 -13.34
C LEU A 84 -3.02 8.36 -13.43
N ILE A 85 -2.30 9.45 -13.13
CA ILE A 85 -2.80 10.83 -13.31
C ILE A 85 -3.12 11.08 -14.78
N LYS A 86 -2.22 10.73 -15.67
CA LYS A 86 -2.39 10.87 -17.11
C LYS A 86 -3.57 10.03 -17.65
N HIS A 87 -3.69 8.79 -17.19
CA HIS A 87 -4.82 7.94 -17.54
C HIS A 87 -6.13 8.49 -17.00
N SER A 88 -6.15 9.00 -15.78
CA SER A 88 -7.32 9.67 -15.17
C SER A 88 -7.78 10.87 -15.99
N ASN A 89 -6.84 11.70 -16.43
CA ASN A 89 -7.08 12.90 -17.23
C ASN A 89 -8.23 13.79 -16.70
N GLY A 90 -8.35 13.89 -15.37
CA GLY A 90 -9.41 14.66 -14.70
C GLY A 90 -10.82 14.09 -14.80
N ARG A 91 -10.99 12.88 -15.37
CA ARG A 91 -12.30 12.24 -15.52
C ARG A 91 -12.88 11.82 -14.17
N THR A 92 -14.19 11.70 -14.12
CA THR A 92 -14.92 11.14 -12.99
C THR A 92 -14.69 9.62 -12.91
N TRP A 93 -14.44 9.13 -11.70
CA TRP A 93 -14.35 7.71 -11.40
C TRP A 93 -15.58 7.24 -10.64
N ASP A 94 -15.98 6.00 -10.89
CA ASP A 94 -16.95 5.26 -10.11
C ASP A 94 -16.24 4.18 -9.30
N CYS A 95 -16.26 4.28 -7.97
CA CYS A 95 -15.60 3.33 -7.09
C CYS A 95 -16.60 2.54 -6.25
N HIS A 96 -16.45 1.21 -6.23
CA HIS A 96 -17.20 0.30 -5.37
C HIS A 96 -16.30 -0.14 -4.22
N THR A 97 -16.65 0.26 -2.98
CA THR A 97 -15.85 -0.05 -1.80
C THR A 97 -16.47 -1.21 -1.01
N THR A 98 -15.62 -2.10 -0.48
CA THR A 98 -16.06 -3.35 0.18
C THR A 98 -15.59 -3.48 1.63
N GLY A 99 -14.86 -2.51 2.17
CA GLY A 99 -14.31 -2.54 3.51
C GLY A 99 -13.25 -1.48 3.70
N VAL A 100 -12.50 -1.60 4.79
CA VAL A 100 -11.39 -0.69 5.12
C VAL A 100 -10.14 -1.51 5.46
N ASP A 101 -8.97 -0.95 5.17
CA ASP A 101 -7.69 -1.53 5.59
C ASP A 101 -7.28 -1.06 7.01
N GLU A 102 -6.13 -1.54 7.47
CA GLU A 102 -5.56 -1.20 8.77
C GLU A 102 -5.22 0.31 8.93
N TYR A 103 -5.07 1.03 7.81
CA TYR A 103 -4.81 2.47 7.76
C TYR A 103 -6.09 3.30 7.57
N ARG A 104 -7.27 2.69 7.73
CA ARG A 104 -8.59 3.31 7.53
C ARG A 104 -8.87 3.81 6.11
N ARG A 105 -8.16 3.28 5.10
CA ARG A 105 -8.50 3.55 3.70
C ARG A 105 -9.59 2.59 3.26
N SER A 106 -10.59 3.07 2.52
CA SER A 106 -11.60 2.20 1.90
C SER A 106 -10.95 1.32 0.83
N LEU A 107 -11.24 0.02 0.86
CA LEU A 107 -10.79 -0.91 -0.19
C LEU A 107 -11.79 -0.86 -1.34
N GLY A 108 -11.32 -0.63 -2.58
CA GLY A 108 -12.26 -0.46 -3.70
C GLY A 108 -11.74 -0.90 -5.06
N SER A 109 -12.68 -1.25 -5.92
CA SER A 109 -12.49 -1.36 -7.37
C SER A 109 -13.08 -0.12 -8.03
N CYS A 110 -12.30 0.55 -8.86
CA CYS A 110 -12.65 1.83 -9.44
C CYS A 110 -12.70 1.75 -10.97
N PHE A 111 -13.58 2.52 -11.56
CA PHE A 111 -13.87 2.48 -13.00
C PHE A 111 -13.88 3.89 -13.58
N ILE A 112 -13.34 4.03 -14.78
CA ILE A 112 -13.44 5.23 -15.62
C ILE A 112 -14.21 4.82 -16.88
N GLU A 113 -15.40 5.39 -17.08
CA GLU A 113 -16.24 5.08 -18.27
C GLU A 113 -16.42 3.57 -18.49
N GLY A 114 -16.48 2.79 -17.41
CA GLY A 114 -16.62 1.35 -17.41
C GLY A 114 -15.32 0.55 -17.52
N GLU A 115 -14.17 1.18 -17.76
CA GLU A 115 -12.87 0.52 -17.70
C GLU A 115 -12.41 0.34 -16.25
N ASP A 116 -12.07 -0.89 -15.86
CA ASP A 116 -11.49 -1.21 -14.55
C ASP A 116 -10.07 -0.64 -14.45
N VAL A 117 -9.90 0.39 -13.61
CA VAL A 117 -8.62 1.08 -13.40
C VAL A 117 -7.61 0.17 -12.71
N ASN A 118 -8.05 -0.70 -11.80
CA ASN A 118 -7.18 -1.66 -11.11
C ASN A 118 -6.57 -2.62 -12.15
N ALA A 119 -7.41 -3.14 -13.07
CA ALA A 119 -6.94 -4.00 -14.17
C ALA A 119 -6.02 -3.24 -15.14
N TRP A 120 -6.34 -1.97 -15.44
CA TRP A 120 -5.50 -1.15 -16.31
C TRP A 120 -4.11 -0.94 -15.72
N MET A 121 -3.99 -0.64 -14.43
CA MET A 121 -2.70 -0.47 -13.74
C MET A 121 -1.83 -1.72 -13.85
N VAL A 122 -2.42 -2.90 -13.65
CA VAL A 122 -1.68 -4.18 -13.75
C VAL A 122 -1.32 -4.48 -15.21
N ARG A 123 -2.27 -4.37 -16.14
CA ARG A 123 -2.06 -4.65 -17.57
C ARG A 123 -1.00 -3.75 -18.19
N SER A 124 -0.94 -2.49 -17.76
CA SER A 124 0.06 -1.51 -18.23
C SER A 124 1.40 -1.65 -17.50
N GLY A 125 1.51 -2.59 -16.53
CA GLY A 125 2.75 -2.86 -15.80
C GLY A 125 3.09 -1.83 -14.72
N TRP A 126 2.13 -0.99 -14.29
CA TRP A 126 2.34 0.02 -13.25
C TRP A 126 1.96 -0.46 -11.84
N ALA A 127 1.38 -1.64 -11.74
CA ALA A 127 1.11 -2.33 -10.49
C ALA A 127 1.25 -3.85 -10.68
N LEU A 128 1.39 -4.58 -9.57
CA LEU A 128 1.33 -6.03 -9.52
C LEU A 128 -0.01 -6.48 -8.93
N SER A 129 -0.45 -7.68 -9.29
CA SER A 129 -1.58 -8.33 -8.63
C SER A 129 -1.20 -8.71 -7.20
N SER A 130 -2.02 -8.40 -6.21
CA SER A 130 -1.66 -8.56 -4.80
C SER A 130 -2.87 -8.84 -3.90
N GLY A 131 -2.60 -9.50 -2.76
CA GLY A 131 -3.59 -9.77 -1.72
C GLY A 131 -4.62 -10.84 -2.07
N PRO A 132 -5.72 -10.95 -1.29
CA PRO A 132 -6.73 -11.99 -1.46
C PRO A 132 -7.43 -11.99 -2.83
N SER A 133 -7.50 -10.83 -3.47
CA SER A 133 -8.11 -10.66 -4.81
C SER A 133 -7.09 -10.70 -5.95
N SER A 134 -5.85 -11.09 -5.70
CA SER A 134 -4.78 -11.13 -6.72
C SER A 134 -5.12 -11.99 -7.94
N HIS A 135 -5.84 -13.11 -7.75
CA HIS A 135 -6.27 -13.98 -8.84
C HIS A 135 -7.12 -13.25 -9.90
N THR A 136 -7.84 -12.20 -9.52
CA THR A 136 -8.66 -11.39 -10.44
C THR A 136 -7.79 -10.68 -11.49
N TYR A 137 -6.60 -10.26 -11.12
CA TYR A 137 -5.71 -9.48 -11.97
C TYR A 137 -4.48 -10.24 -12.47
N ALA A 138 -4.28 -11.51 -12.07
CA ALA A 138 -3.11 -12.31 -12.42
C ALA A 138 -2.90 -12.46 -13.93
N ILE A 139 -3.97 -12.55 -14.73
CA ILE A 139 -3.86 -12.64 -16.19
C ILE A 139 -3.32 -11.34 -16.80
N TYR A 140 -3.69 -10.19 -16.25
CA TYR A 140 -3.19 -8.90 -16.71
C TYR A 140 -1.71 -8.71 -16.35
N GLU A 141 -1.28 -9.23 -15.19
CA GLU A 141 0.13 -9.25 -14.81
C GLU A 141 0.96 -10.13 -15.76
N LEU A 142 0.44 -11.29 -16.15
CA LEU A 142 1.08 -12.13 -17.15
C LEU A 142 1.23 -11.39 -18.49
N VAL A 143 0.19 -10.67 -18.94
CA VAL A 143 0.26 -9.86 -20.17
C VAL A 143 1.32 -8.77 -20.05
N ALA A 144 1.35 -8.05 -18.91
CA ALA A 144 2.34 -6.99 -18.68
C ALA A 144 3.77 -7.54 -18.65
N SER A 145 4.00 -8.65 -17.96
CA SER A 145 5.34 -9.23 -17.82
C SER A 145 5.86 -9.81 -19.12
N THR A 146 5.02 -10.48 -19.91
CA THR A 146 5.41 -11.02 -21.22
C THR A 146 5.60 -9.94 -22.29
N GLY A 147 4.86 -8.81 -22.14
CA GLY A 147 4.98 -7.64 -23.02
C GLY A 147 6.04 -6.62 -22.58
N TYR A 148 6.76 -6.90 -21.48
CA TYR A 148 7.75 -5.96 -20.92
C TYR A 148 7.20 -4.56 -20.65
N ALA A 149 5.92 -4.47 -20.22
CA ALA A 149 5.24 -3.21 -19.99
C ALA A 149 5.65 -2.59 -18.64
N GLY A 150 5.76 -1.26 -18.60
CA GLY A 150 5.99 -0.51 -17.36
C GLY A 150 7.22 -1.01 -16.58
N LEU A 151 7.01 -1.46 -15.33
CA LEU A 151 8.03 -2.02 -14.45
C LEU A 151 8.77 -3.21 -15.08
N TRP A 152 8.06 -4.02 -15.86
CA TRP A 152 8.58 -5.25 -16.47
C TRP A 152 9.59 -5.02 -17.59
N SER A 153 9.74 -3.75 -18.05
CA SER A 153 10.78 -3.38 -19.02
C SER A 153 12.20 -3.42 -18.44
N GLY A 154 12.34 -3.51 -17.12
CA GLY A 154 13.62 -3.53 -16.41
C GLY A 154 13.56 -4.40 -15.16
N ALA A 155 14.28 -4.01 -14.11
CA ALA A 155 14.34 -4.73 -12.85
C ALA A 155 13.78 -3.90 -11.69
N PHE A 156 13.07 -4.54 -10.81
CA PHE A 156 12.43 -3.89 -9.67
C PHE A 156 12.29 -4.85 -8.48
N ILE A 157 11.96 -4.30 -7.32
CA ILE A 157 11.54 -5.03 -6.13
C ILE A 157 10.01 -4.97 -6.07
N ALA A 158 9.33 -6.08 -5.74
CA ALA A 158 7.89 -6.06 -5.55
C ALA A 158 7.51 -5.04 -4.45
N PRO A 159 6.42 -4.25 -4.60
CA PRO A 159 6.10 -3.16 -3.67
C PRO A 159 6.01 -3.62 -2.20
N TRP A 160 5.41 -4.79 -1.95
CA TRP A 160 5.35 -5.37 -0.59
C TRP A 160 6.71 -5.76 -0.02
N ASP A 161 7.68 -6.15 -0.88
CA ASP A 161 9.05 -6.46 -0.47
C ASP A 161 9.88 -5.18 -0.33
N TRP A 162 9.60 -4.15 -1.15
CA TRP A 162 10.21 -2.83 -1.00
C TRP A 162 9.97 -2.23 0.38
N ARG A 163 8.76 -2.34 0.90
CA ARG A 163 8.42 -1.86 2.26
C ARG A 163 9.16 -2.58 3.38
N ARG A 164 9.62 -3.82 3.15
CA ARG A 164 10.32 -4.69 4.12
C ARG A 164 11.70 -5.13 3.65
N ARG A 165 12.27 -4.36 2.72
CA ARG A 165 13.50 -4.74 2.02
C ARG A 165 14.66 -5.03 2.96
N ASN A 166 15.44 -6.04 2.61
CA ASN A 166 16.62 -6.50 3.31
C ASN A 166 17.53 -7.24 2.32
N LYS A 167 18.69 -7.74 2.80
CA LYS A 167 19.69 -8.45 1.97
C LYS A 167 19.17 -9.69 1.23
N LYS A 168 17.98 -10.21 1.61
CA LYS A 168 17.36 -11.39 0.98
C LYS A 168 16.22 -11.01 0.02
N THR A 169 15.97 -9.72 -0.17
CA THR A 169 14.92 -9.25 -1.06
C THR A 169 15.18 -9.67 -2.50
N ILE A 170 14.16 -10.23 -3.15
CA ILE A 170 14.25 -10.75 -4.51
C ILE A 170 14.03 -9.60 -5.49
N ILE A 171 14.88 -9.56 -6.53
CA ILE A 171 14.71 -8.67 -7.67
C ILE A 171 13.85 -9.38 -8.72
N VAL A 172 12.85 -8.67 -9.21
CA VAL A 172 11.88 -9.13 -10.22
C VAL A 172 12.13 -8.36 -11.53
N GLY A 173 11.72 -8.91 -12.66
CA GLY A 173 11.71 -8.22 -13.97
C GLY A 173 12.52 -8.91 -15.05
N ALA A 174 13.07 -8.14 -15.98
CA ALA A 174 13.69 -8.63 -17.19
C ALA A 174 14.90 -9.56 -16.94
N SER A 175 15.11 -10.49 -17.86
CA SER A 175 16.21 -11.47 -17.82
C SER A 175 17.62 -10.88 -17.94
N SER A 176 17.73 -9.61 -18.33
CA SER A 176 19.00 -8.85 -18.48
C SER A 176 19.30 -8.00 -17.24
N ILE A 177 18.95 -8.47 -16.06
CA ILE A 177 19.22 -7.76 -14.78
C ILE A 177 20.74 -7.66 -14.58
N PRO A 178 21.28 -6.46 -14.29
CA PRO A 178 22.67 -6.31 -13.92
C PRO A 178 23.04 -7.18 -12.73
N ILE A 179 24.26 -7.73 -12.71
CA ILE A 179 24.72 -8.61 -11.64
C ILE A 179 24.72 -7.92 -10.25
N ASP A 180 24.84 -6.61 -10.24
CA ASP A 180 24.82 -5.73 -9.07
C ASP A 180 23.45 -5.09 -8.81
N ALA A 181 22.37 -5.54 -9.47
CA ALA A 181 21.03 -4.96 -9.35
C ALA A 181 20.54 -4.89 -7.88
N GLN A 182 20.87 -5.91 -7.08
CA GLN A 182 20.51 -5.92 -5.68
C GLN A 182 21.21 -4.78 -4.91
N GLU A 183 22.50 -4.58 -5.14
CA GLU A 183 23.25 -3.48 -4.53
C GLU A 183 22.74 -2.13 -5.03
N LEU A 184 22.48 -2.01 -6.33
CA LEU A 184 21.93 -0.79 -6.94
C LEU A 184 20.57 -0.41 -6.36
N LEU A 185 19.68 -1.37 -6.11
CA LEU A 185 18.33 -1.12 -5.61
C LEU A 185 18.25 -1.04 -4.08
N LEU A 186 19.10 -1.77 -3.37
CA LEU A 186 19.05 -1.85 -1.91
C LEU A 186 20.13 -1.00 -1.22
N GLY A 187 21.21 -0.64 -1.91
CA GLY A 187 22.43 -0.11 -1.33
C GLY A 187 22.22 1.05 -0.35
N SER A 188 21.39 2.03 -0.69
CA SER A 188 21.08 3.18 0.18
C SER A 188 20.08 2.87 1.29
N ALA A 189 19.33 1.79 1.19
CA ALA A 189 18.27 1.44 2.15
C ALA A 189 18.74 0.49 3.27
N LEU A 190 19.94 -0.08 3.12
CA LEU A 190 20.51 -1.06 4.06
C LEU A 190 21.61 -0.47 4.95
N LEU A 191 21.96 0.79 4.77
CA LEU A 191 23.05 1.43 5.49
C LEU A 191 22.52 2.15 6.73
N SER A 192 23.00 1.77 7.90
CA SER A 192 22.86 2.54 9.14
C SER A 192 23.54 3.90 9.03
N ASP A 193 24.63 3.95 8.26
CA ASP A 193 25.38 5.17 7.96
C ASP A 193 25.00 5.74 6.59
N PRO A 194 25.14 7.06 6.39
CA PRO A 194 24.86 7.67 5.10
C PRO A 194 25.75 7.08 4.01
N PRO A 195 25.20 6.80 2.81
CA PRO A 195 25.94 6.16 1.71
C PRO A 195 27.08 7.04 1.16
N SER A 196 27.03 8.33 1.41
CA SER A 196 28.10 9.29 1.14
C SER A 196 28.00 10.49 2.08
N PRO A 197 29.08 11.28 2.23
CA PRO A 197 29.05 12.51 3.03
C PRO A 197 28.01 13.54 2.60
N GLU A 198 27.48 13.42 1.42
CA GLU A 198 26.47 14.32 0.84
C GLU A 198 25.04 13.86 1.14
N CYS A 199 24.83 12.60 1.46
CA CYS A 199 23.51 12.00 1.68
C CYS A 199 23.14 11.99 3.17
N LEU A 200 23.01 13.17 3.77
CA LEU A 200 22.79 13.33 5.20
C LEU A 200 21.31 13.57 5.58
N ILE A 201 20.40 13.59 4.63
CA ILE A 201 18.97 13.79 4.91
C ILE A 201 18.36 12.46 5.34
N LYS A 202 17.74 12.45 6.52
CA LYS A 202 17.05 11.25 7.05
C LYS A 202 15.59 11.26 6.65
N GLY A 203 15.17 10.27 5.88
CA GLY A 203 13.76 10.05 5.54
C GLY A 203 13.12 9.05 6.49
N THR A 204 12.01 9.42 7.14
CA THR A 204 11.26 8.57 8.08
C THR A 204 9.82 8.40 7.62
N VAL A 205 9.19 7.30 8.03
CA VAL A 205 7.76 7.06 7.80
C VAL A 205 7.06 7.09 9.15
N ASP A 206 6.06 7.97 9.29
CA ASP A 206 5.28 8.06 10.52
C ASP A 206 4.25 6.93 10.65
N LEU A 207 3.51 6.91 11.77
CA LEU A 207 2.48 5.89 12.05
C LEU A 207 1.29 5.94 11.08
N ASN A 208 1.12 7.04 10.34
CA ASN A 208 0.08 7.22 9.34
C ASN A 208 0.56 6.85 7.92
N GLY A 209 1.82 6.41 7.78
CA GLY A 209 2.45 6.15 6.50
C GLY A 209 2.94 7.41 5.78
N GLU A 210 2.95 8.56 6.47
CA GLU A 210 3.43 9.82 5.89
C GLU A 210 4.96 9.83 5.82
N ARG A 211 5.51 10.22 4.67
CA ARG A 211 6.94 10.27 4.41
C ARG A 211 7.48 11.66 4.74
N ILE A 212 8.37 11.71 5.71
CA ILE A 212 8.90 12.96 6.27
C ILE A 212 10.43 12.93 6.17
N TYR A 213 11.02 13.98 5.61
CA TYR A 213 12.48 14.09 5.62
C TYR A 213 12.97 15.12 6.62
N HIS A 214 14.11 14.83 7.23
CA HIS A 214 14.73 15.60 8.28
C HIS A 214 16.13 16.04 7.86
N LEU A 215 16.42 17.33 7.99
CA LEU A 215 17.72 17.90 7.66
C LEU A 215 18.68 17.83 8.86
N PRO A 216 19.99 17.71 8.63
CA PRO A 216 20.99 17.91 9.68
C PRO A 216 20.76 19.23 10.41
N GLY A 217 20.83 19.19 11.75
CA GLY A 217 20.62 20.37 12.60
C GLY A 217 19.17 20.63 13.02
N GLN A 218 18.17 19.88 12.52
CA GLN A 218 16.82 19.90 13.09
C GLN A 218 16.77 19.20 14.46
N LEU A 219 15.86 19.64 15.32
CA LEU A 219 15.80 19.22 16.73
C LEU A 219 15.75 17.71 16.92
N SER A 220 14.95 17.00 16.11
CA SER A 220 14.75 15.54 16.18
C SER A 220 15.77 14.75 15.36
N TYR A 221 16.63 15.39 14.57
CA TYR A 221 17.52 14.70 13.64
C TYR A 221 18.45 13.70 14.32
N GLY A 222 19.01 14.06 15.48
CA GLY A 222 19.93 13.21 16.24
C GLY A 222 19.27 11.98 16.86
N GLU A 223 17.97 12.02 17.08
CA GLU A 223 17.20 10.94 17.71
C GLU A 223 16.71 9.88 16.70
N ILE A 224 16.79 10.20 15.40
CA ILE A 224 16.35 9.30 14.34
C ILE A 224 17.42 8.23 14.09
N ASP A 225 17.05 6.98 14.37
CA ASP A 225 17.86 5.80 14.07
C ASP A 225 17.38 5.15 12.78
N MET A 226 18.18 5.28 11.72
CA MET A 226 17.85 4.83 10.36
C MET A 226 17.75 3.31 10.18
N THR A 227 17.97 2.53 11.25
CA THR A 227 17.90 1.06 11.20
C THR A 227 16.60 0.49 11.77
N LYS A 228 15.76 1.32 12.37
CA LYS A 228 14.65 0.84 13.23
C LYS A 228 13.34 0.58 12.53
N LYS A 229 13.03 1.29 11.43
CA LYS A 229 11.70 1.19 10.82
C LYS A 229 11.76 0.89 9.32
N PRO A 230 10.88 0.03 8.81
CA PRO A 230 10.74 -0.17 7.38
C PRO A 230 10.39 1.14 6.66
N GLY A 231 11.02 1.36 5.51
CA GLY A 231 10.77 2.56 4.70
C GLY A 231 11.66 3.76 5.01
N GLU A 232 12.40 3.75 6.13
CA GLU A 232 13.42 4.78 6.40
C GLU A 232 14.59 4.69 5.42
N ARG A 233 15.09 5.84 4.99
CA ARG A 233 16.21 5.91 4.03
C ARG A 233 16.97 7.22 4.10
N TRP A 234 18.24 7.15 3.70
CA TRP A 234 19.05 8.32 3.45
C TRP A 234 18.70 8.97 2.11
N LEU A 235 18.71 10.30 2.06
CA LEU A 235 18.46 11.11 0.87
C LEU A 235 19.61 12.09 0.71
N CYS A 236 19.97 12.39 -0.55
CA CYS A 236 21.16 13.20 -0.83
C CYS A 236 20.84 14.69 -1.06
N SER A 237 19.56 15.02 -1.37
CA SER A 237 19.13 16.41 -1.50
C SER A 237 17.64 16.56 -1.16
N GLU A 238 17.24 17.79 -0.81
CA GLU A 238 15.82 18.13 -0.61
C GLU A 238 15.04 17.97 -1.92
N ALA A 239 15.63 18.35 -3.06
CA ALA A 239 15.00 18.18 -4.36
C ALA A 239 14.72 16.71 -4.69
N GLU A 240 15.64 15.79 -4.35
CA GLU A 240 15.40 14.35 -4.45
C GLU A 240 14.24 13.91 -3.57
N ALA A 241 14.22 14.35 -2.30
CA ALA A 241 13.17 14.00 -1.35
C ALA A 241 11.79 14.47 -1.84
N GLU A 242 11.68 15.72 -2.27
CA GLU A 242 10.43 16.30 -2.76
C GLU A 242 9.95 15.64 -4.06
N ALA A 243 10.87 15.37 -4.98
CA ALA A 243 10.56 14.69 -6.25
C ALA A 243 9.95 13.30 -6.07
N ILE A 244 10.31 12.59 -4.98
CA ILE A 244 9.76 11.28 -4.64
C ILE A 244 8.66 11.35 -3.58
N GLY A 245 8.08 12.53 -3.34
CA GLY A 245 6.89 12.73 -2.53
C GLY A 245 7.13 12.76 -1.02
N TRP A 246 8.35 13.05 -0.56
CA TRP A 246 8.64 13.28 0.85
C TRP A 246 8.35 14.71 1.25
N ARG A 247 7.79 14.91 2.44
CA ARG A 247 7.51 16.23 3.02
C ARG A 247 8.61 16.58 4.03
N LYS A 248 9.00 17.86 4.05
CA LYS A 248 9.92 18.38 5.06
C LYS A 248 9.33 18.28 6.46
N ALA A 249 10.12 17.85 7.44
CA ALA A 249 9.73 17.90 8.84
C ALA A 249 9.45 19.33 9.28
N ALA A 250 8.38 19.53 10.05
CA ALA A 250 8.20 20.77 10.79
C ALA A 250 9.33 20.95 11.81
N ARG A 251 9.69 22.19 12.10
CA ARG A 251 10.77 22.52 13.04
C ARG A 251 10.50 22.00 14.43
#